data_b0b88a980657ad8af7c8b5aae17b31b2
#
_entry.id   b0b88a980657ad8af7c8b5aae17b31b2
#
_cell.length_a   1.000
_cell.length_b   1.000
_cell.length_c   1.000
_cell.angle_alpha   90.00
_cell.angle_beta   90.00
_cell.angle_gamma   90.00
#
_symmetry.space_group_name_H-M   'P 1'
#
loop_
_entity.id
_entity.type
_entity.pdbx_description
1 polymer ?
#
loop_
_entity_poly.entity_id
_entity_poly.type
_entity_poly.pdbx_seq_one_letter_code
_entity_poly.pdbx_strand_id
1 'polypeptide(L)'
;MFQKIIRFCVKLVQKYLPEPFIFAVILTLVAFIIAMPVCHQTPLEVVEHWGNGVWSLLAFAMQMALVLVTGSALAAAPSIKKGISALAGLPKTPAGAIALVTGISALACWLNWGFGLIVGVIFAKEIAKKLKGVDYRLLIASAYSGFVVWHAGLSGSIPLTMATEGSNLEAVTKGALTHPIPIGQTVLAPQNLIMVAVVIVAIVIVNALMHPKGNQVVSIEPSLLYEEAPAPAPKASSPAEKLENSRLLSWIIALLGLSYLVIKLFFKGGSLDLGAVIMLFLFLGVILHGTPVAFVKAFGKSVNGAAGILLQFPFYAGIMGIITGVVLRVSAWVRW
;
A
#
# COMPACT_ATOMS: atom_id res chain seq x y z
N MET A 1 20.51 7.78 -25.35
CA MET A 1 21.16 7.71 -24.04
C MET A 1 20.23 7.17 -22.97
N PHE A 2 19.06 7.69 -22.79
CA PHE A 2 18.07 7.31 -21.78
C PHE A 2 17.66 5.81 -21.83
N GLN A 3 17.36 5.26 -23.01
CA GLN A 3 17.04 3.84 -23.21
C GLN A 3 18.21 2.88 -22.87
N LYS A 4 19.45 3.31 -22.94
CA LYS A 4 20.62 2.52 -22.51
C LYS A 4 20.67 2.43 -20.99
N ILE A 5 20.35 3.53 -20.29
CA ILE A 5 20.29 3.58 -18.82
C ILE A 5 19.18 2.67 -18.32
N ILE A 6 17.97 2.76 -18.90
CA ILE A 6 16.85 1.87 -18.54
C ILE A 6 17.23 0.41 -18.69
N ARG A 7 17.80 0.01 -19.84
CA ARG A 7 18.23 -1.38 -20.07
C ARG A 7 19.30 -1.83 -19.09
N PHE A 8 20.23 -0.95 -18.74
CA PHE A 8 21.25 -1.26 -17.72
C PHE A 8 20.60 -1.49 -16.36
N CYS A 9 19.74 -0.58 -15.90
CA CYS A 9 19.02 -0.72 -14.63
C CYS A 9 18.18 -2.01 -14.57
N VAL A 10 17.44 -2.30 -15.64
CA VAL A 10 16.62 -3.53 -15.72
C VAL A 10 17.52 -4.78 -15.61
N LYS A 11 18.64 -4.85 -16.32
CA LYS A 11 19.57 -5.97 -16.23
C LYS A 11 20.19 -6.10 -14.83
N LEU A 12 20.52 -4.97 -14.20
CA LEU A 12 21.08 -4.94 -12.85
C LEU A 12 20.06 -5.53 -11.84
N VAL A 13 18.83 -5.01 -11.89
CA VAL A 13 17.75 -5.45 -11.01
C VAL A 13 17.45 -6.93 -11.21
N GLN A 14 17.25 -7.37 -12.45
CA GLN A 14 16.96 -8.78 -12.74
C GLN A 14 18.06 -9.76 -12.31
N LYS A 15 19.32 -9.31 -12.28
CA LYS A 15 20.46 -10.16 -11.92
C LYS A 15 20.79 -10.16 -10.43
N TYR A 16 20.60 -9.02 -9.75
CA TYR A 16 21.15 -8.82 -8.40
C TYR A 16 20.11 -8.49 -7.34
N LEU A 17 18.83 -8.25 -7.71
CA LEU A 17 17.79 -7.93 -6.75
C LEU A 17 17.11 -9.22 -6.28
N PRO A 18 17.42 -9.73 -5.05
CA PRO A 18 16.73 -10.88 -4.50
C PRO A 18 15.33 -10.47 -3.98
N GLU A 19 14.56 -11.47 -3.55
CA GLU A 19 13.29 -11.21 -2.87
C GLU A 19 13.46 -10.32 -1.63
N PRO A 20 12.48 -9.46 -1.32
CA PRO A 20 12.54 -8.55 -0.18
C PRO A 20 12.83 -9.23 1.17
N PHE A 21 12.39 -10.47 1.38
CA PHE A 21 12.71 -11.24 2.59
C PHE A 21 14.21 -11.50 2.75
N ILE A 22 14.91 -11.80 1.65
CA ILE A 22 16.37 -12.01 1.66
C ILE A 22 17.09 -10.75 2.11
N PHE A 23 16.60 -9.56 1.72
CA PHE A 23 17.14 -8.29 2.23
C PHE A 23 16.95 -8.15 3.75
N ALA A 24 15.79 -8.52 4.28
CA ALA A 24 15.56 -8.48 5.73
C ALA A 24 16.55 -9.40 6.47
N VAL A 25 16.84 -10.58 5.94
CA VAL A 25 17.83 -11.49 6.49
C VAL A 25 19.24 -10.90 6.42
N ILE A 26 19.65 -10.39 5.23
CA ILE A 26 20.97 -9.76 5.04
C ILE A 26 21.14 -8.57 6.00
N LEU A 27 20.15 -7.68 6.08
CA LEU A 27 20.19 -6.53 6.98
C LEU A 27 20.26 -6.94 8.45
N THR A 28 19.58 -8.01 8.84
CA THR A 28 19.70 -8.59 10.18
C THR A 28 21.14 -9.02 10.45
N LEU A 29 21.76 -9.78 9.53
CA LEU A 29 23.15 -10.23 9.67
C LEU A 29 24.13 -9.04 9.71
N VAL A 30 23.92 -8.03 8.88
CA VAL A 30 24.73 -6.80 8.88
C VAL A 30 24.60 -6.08 10.22
N ALA A 31 23.38 -5.95 10.77
CA ALA A 31 23.15 -5.35 12.08
C ALA A 31 23.87 -6.13 13.19
N PHE A 32 23.84 -7.46 13.16
CA PHE A 32 24.60 -8.31 14.08
C PHE A 32 26.10 -8.05 13.99
N ILE A 33 26.68 -8.10 12.77
CA ILE A 33 28.12 -7.93 12.54
C ILE A 33 28.58 -6.54 13.00
N ILE A 34 27.78 -5.50 12.80
CA ILE A 34 28.13 -4.13 13.18
C ILE A 34 27.99 -3.93 14.69
N ALA A 35 26.93 -4.45 15.31
CA ALA A 35 26.66 -4.23 16.74
C ALA A 35 27.78 -4.81 17.64
N MET A 36 28.39 -5.92 17.27
CA MET A 36 29.43 -6.54 18.08
C MET A 36 30.69 -5.66 18.24
N PRO A 37 31.40 -5.27 17.16
CA PRO A 37 32.63 -4.49 17.31
C PRO A 37 32.40 -2.99 17.61
N VAL A 38 31.37 -2.39 17.01
CA VAL A 38 31.13 -0.94 17.14
C VAL A 38 30.54 -0.57 18.50
N CYS A 39 29.74 -1.47 19.07
CA CYS A 39 29.00 -1.22 20.29
C CYS A 39 29.44 -2.12 21.45
N HIS A 40 30.55 -2.86 21.29
CA HIS A 40 31.12 -3.77 22.28
C HIS A 40 30.08 -4.75 22.86
N GLN A 41 29.20 -5.27 21.98
CA GLN A 41 28.19 -6.24 22.35
C GLN A 41 28.71 -7.68 22.17
N THR A 42 28.33 -8.55 23.08
CA THR A 42 28.55 -10.00 22.90
C THR A 42 27.53 -10.55 21.91
N PRO A 43 27.83 -11.67 21.23
CA PRO A 43 26.85 -12.31 20.33
C PRO A 43 25.52 -12.63 21.03
N LEU A 44 25.57 -13.04 22.30
CA LEU A 44 24.37 -13.36 23.08
C LEU A 44 23.48 -12.13 23.32
N GLU A 45 24.08 -11.02 23.71
CA GLU A 45 23.34 -9.75 23.90
C GLU A 45 22.66 -9.28 22.62
N VAL A 46 23.33 -9.41 21.47
CA VAL A 46 22.73 -9.02 20.18
C VAL A 46 21.56 -9.93 19.83
N VAL A 47 21.66 -11.27 20.11
CA VAL A 47 20.54 -12.21 19.94
C VAL A 47 19.37 -11.84 20.85
N GLU A 48 19.61 -11.49 22.11
CA GLU A 48 18.56 -11.05 23.05
C GLU A 48 17.88 -9.76 22.58
N HIS A 49 18.65 -8.77 22.13
CA HIS A 49 18.08 -7.52 21.60
C HIS A 49 17.22 -7.77 20.37
N TRP A 50 17.68 -8.64 19.46
CA TRP A 50 16.92 -9.03 18.28
C TRP A 50 15.62 -9.75 18.67
N GLY A 51 15.71 -10.78 19.50
CA GLY A 51 14.57 -11.59 19.94
C GLY A 51 13.50 -10.75 20.67
N ASN A 52 13.93 -9.86 21.58
CA ASN A 52 13.04 -8.93 22.27
C ASN A 52 12.38 -7.91 21.32
N GLY A 53 13.04 -7.57 20.21
CA GLY A 53 12.52 -6.67 19.19
C GLY A 53 11.46 -7.28 18.28
N VAL A 54 11.55 -8.58 17.97
CA VAL A 54 10.79 -9.26 16.87
C VAL A 54 9.29 -8.97 16.89
N TRP A 55 8.66 -8.96 18.05
CA TRP A 55 7.22 -8.74 18.19
C TRP A 55 6.83 -7.31 18.59
N SER A 56 7.79 -6.40 18.72
CA SER A 56 7.52 -5.04 19.16
C SER A 56 6.63 -4.23 18.20
N LEU A 57 6.57 -4.60 16.93
CA LEU A 57 5.76 -3.96 15.89
C LEU A 57 4.56 -4.80 15.44
N LEU A 58 4.13 -5.81 16.23
CA LEU A 58 3.06 -6.70 15.79
C LEU A 58 1.75 -5.98 15.48
N ALA A 59 1.32 -5.07 16.34
CA ALA A 59 0.10 -4.28 16.13
C ALA A 59 0.22 -3.38 14.89
N PHE A 60 1.38 -2.74 14.70
CA PHE A 60 1.66 -1.92 13.53
C PHE A 60 1.69 -2.74 12.24
N ALA A 61 2.33 -3.91 12.24
CA ALA A 61 2.37 -4.82 11.09
C ALA A 61 0.96 -5.27 10.68
N MET A 62 0.10 -5.59 11.66
CA MET A 62 -1.29 -5.95 11.39
C MET A 62 -2.08 -4.79 10.81
N GLN A 63 -1.90 -3.56 11.30
CA GLN A 63 -2.54 -2.38 10.74
C GLN A 63 -2.10 -2.12 9.29
N MET A 64 -0.80 -2.25 8.99
CA MET A 64 -0.28 -2.12 7.61
C MET A 64 -0.85 -3.20 6.68
N ALA A 65 -0.95 -4.43 7.15
CA ALA A 65 -1.59 -5.51 6.41
C ALA A 65 -3.07 -5.19 6.12
N LEU A 66 -3.82 -4.68 7.10
CA LEU A 66 -5.21 -4.30 6.93
C LEU A 66 -5.39 -3.09 5.98
N VAL A 67 -4.51 -2.09 6.00
CA VAL A 67 -4.52 -0.99 5.01
C VAL A 67 -4.44 -1.55 3.60
N LEU A 68 -3.49 -2.47 3.36
CA LEU A 68 -3.34 -3.10 2.05
C LEU A 68 -4.56 -3.94 1.67
N VAL A 69 -4.99 -4.82 2.57
CA VAL A 69 -6.05 -5.78 2.29
C VAL A 69 -7.39 -5.09 2.06
N THR A 70 -7.77 -4.13 2.92
CA THR A 70 -9.03 -3.39 2.77
C THR A 70 -9.03 -2.51 1.53
N GLY A 71 -7.90 -1.84 1.24
CA GLY A 71 -7.72 -1.05 0.01
C GLY A 71 -7.82 -1.91 -1.25
N SER A 72 -7.13 -3.05 -1.27
CA SER A 72 -7.17 -4.00 -2.39
C SER A 72 -8.56 -4.61 -2.59
N ALA A 73 -9.24 -4.98 -1.51
CA ALA A 73 -10.61 -5.49 -1.57
C ALA A 73 -11.57 -4.44 -2.13
N LEU A 74 -11.46 -3.18 -1.69
CA LEU A 74 -12.28 -2.08 -2.22
C LEU A 74 -12.01 -1.87 -3.73
N ALA A 75 -10.75 -1.87 -4.17
CA ALA A 75 -10.39 -1.73 -5.58
C ALA A 75 -10.99 -2.82 -6.47
N ALA A 76 -11.17 -4.03 -5.91
CA ALA A 76 -11.77 -5.17 -6.60
C ALA A 76 -13.31 -5.08 -6.74
N ALA A 77 -13.96 -4.09 -6.10
CA ALA A 77 -15.42 -3.95 -6.13
C ALA A 77 -15.93 -3.70 -7.54
N PRO A 78 -17.09 -4.29 -7.93
CA PRO A 78 -17.64 -4.18 -9.29
C PRO A 78 -17.88 -2.75 -9.75
N SER A 79 -18.33 -1.87 -8.86
CA SER A 79 -18.55 -0.44 -9.15
C SER A 79 -17.25 0.30 -9.44
N ILE A 80 -16.18 0.02 -8.69
CA ILE A 80 -14.86 0.59 -8.92
C ILE A 80 -14.30 0.11 -10.27
N LYS A 81 -14.39 -1.20 -10.55
CA LYS A 81 -13.95 -1.75 -11.84
C LYS A 81 -14.69 -1.13 -13.03
N LYS A 82 -16.01 -0.92 -12.91
CA LYS A 82 -16.81 -0.22 -13.96
C LYS A 82 -16.32 1.22 -14.18
N GLY A 83 -16.07 1.96 -13.10
CA GLY A 83 -15.54 3.32 -13.18
C GLY A 83 -14.15 3.36 -13.85
N ILE A 84 -13.25 2.45 -13.47
CA ILE A 84 -11.92 2.29 -14.06
C ILE A 84 -12.05 1.98 -15.56
N SER A 85 -12.93 1.04 -15.94
CA SER A 85 -13.13 0.68 -17.35
C SER A 85 -13.69 1.84 -18.16
N ALA A 86 -14.59 2.66 -17.61
CA ALA A 86 -15.08 3.87 -18.29
C ALA A 86 -13.94 4.87 -18.53
N LEU A 87 -13.15 5.17 -17.52
CA LEU A 87 -11.99 6.07 -17.60
C LEU A 87 -10.91 5.55 -18.59
N ALA A 88 -10.74 4.24 -18.70
CA ALA A 88 -9.79 3.62 -19.63
C ALA A 88 -10.13 3.82 -21.11
N GLY A 89 -11.32 4.29 -21.42
CA GLY A 89 -11.74 4.69 -22.77
C GLY A 89 -11.40 6.12 -23.17
N LEU A 90 -10.94 6.96 -22.23
CA LEU A 90 -10.69 8.39 -22.48
C LEU A 90 -9.42 8.66 -23.28
N PRO A 91 -8.28 7.99 -23.06
CA PRO A 91 -7.06 8.33 -23.78
C PRO A 91 -7.12 7.92 -25.23
N LYS A 92 -6.75 8.85 -26.13
CA LYS A 92 -6.71 8.64 -27.60
C LYS A 92 -5.29 8.38 -28.10
N THR A 93 -4.28 8.64 -27.29
CA THR A 93 -2.87 8.51 -27.65
C THR A 93 -2.12 7.67 -26.62
N PRO A 94 -1.06 6.93 -27.01
CA PRO A 94 -0.25 6.16 -26.09
C PRO A 94 0.35 7.01 -24.94
N ALA A 95 0.88 8.19 -25.25
CA ALA A 95 1.42 9.10 -24.23
C ALA A 95 0.33 9.60 -23.25
N GLY A 96 -0.87 9.92 -23.78
CA GLY A 96 -2.04 10.26 -22.96
C GLY A 96 -2.50 9.12 -22.05
N ALA A 97 -2.40 7.88 -22.53
CA ALA A 97 -2.69 6.68 -21.74
C ALA A 97 -1.69 6.51 -20.56
N ILE A 98 -0.40 6.68 -20.85
CA ILE A 98 0.66 6.66 -19.82
C ILE A 98 0.43 7.78 -18.81
N ALA A 99 0.17 8.99 -19.25
CA ALA A 99 -0.12 10.13 -18.38
C ALA A 99 -1.32 9.86 -17.46
N LEU A 100 -2.40 9.35 -18.04
CA LEU A 100 -3.65 9.10 -17.32
C LEU A 100 -3.49 7.99 -16.28
N VAL A 101 -2.84 6.86 -16.63
CA VAL A 101 -2.61 5.77 -15.68
C VAL A 101 -1.70 6.22 -14.55
N THR A 102 -0.65 6.98 -14.83
CA THR A 102 0.24 7.53 -13.82
C THR A 102 -0.52 8.43 -12.84
N GLY A 103 -1.28 9.40 -13.35
CA GLY A 103 -2.01 10.36 -12.53
C GLY A 103 -3.07 9.71 -11.66
N ILE A 104 -3.89 8.83 -12.23
CA ILE A 104 -4.95 8.12 -11.48
C ILE A 104 -4.33 7.19 -10.43
N SER A 105 -3.27 6.44 -10.77
CA SER A 105 -2.59 5.58 -9.83
C SER A 105 -1.98 6.38 -8.69
N ALA A 106 -1.35 7.52 -8.97
CA ALA A 106 -0.77 8.39 -7.94
C ALA A 106 -1.84 8.96 -6.99
N LEU A 107 -2.95 9.47 -7.52
CA LEU A 107 -4.07 9.95 -6.70
C LEU A 107 -4.68 8.83 -5.85
N ALA A 108 -4.86 7.65 -6.44
CA ALA A 108 -5.38 6.49 -5.72
C ALA A 108 -4.40 6.01 -4.63
N CYS A 109 -3.08 6.01 -4.88
CA CYS A 109 -2.04 5.69 -3.89
C CYS A 109 -1.96 6.74 -2.78
N TRP A 110 -2.20 8.01 -3.10
CA TRP A 110 -2.28 9.07 -2.10
C TRP A 110 -3.47 8.88 -1.15
N LEU A 111 -4.62 8.42 -1.65
CA LEU A 111 -5.76 8.07 -0.81
C LEU A 111 -5.50 6.82 0.03
N ASN A 112 -5.10 5.72 -0.61
CA ASN A 112 -4.72 4.48 0.04
C ASN A 112 -3.79 3.69 -0.88
N TRP A 113 -2.59 3.39 -0.41
CA TRP A 113 -1.56 2.75 -1.22
C TRP A 113 -1.95 1.34 -1.70
N GLY A 114 -2.63 0.55 -0.87
CA GLY A 114 -3.13 -0.77 -1.27
C GLY A 114 -4.22 -0.69 -2.34
N PHE A 115 -5.14 0.28 -2.20
CA PHE A 115 -6.14 0.61 -3.20
C PHE A 115 -5.49 1.06 -4.51
N GLY A 116 -4.55 2.01 -4.43
CA GLY A 116 -3.92 2.61 -5.60
C GLY A 116 -3.11 1.64 -6.44
N LEU A 117 -2.37 0.72 -5.81
CA LEU A 117 -1.62 -0.31 -6.53
C LEU A 117 -2.56 -1.21 -7.37
N ILE A 118 -3.67 -1.65 -6.79
CA ILE A 118 -4.64 -2.51 -7.49
C ILE A 118 -5.41 -1.73 -8.57
N VAL A 119 -5.86 -0.51 -8.26
CA VAL A 119 -6.50 0.39 -9.23
C VAL A 119 -5.56 0.63 -10.42
N GLY A 120 -4.29 0.94 -10.16
CA GLY A 120 -3.29 1.16 -11.21
C GLY A 120 -3.12 -0.05 -12.13
N VAL A 121 -3.01 -1.26 -11.58
CA VAL A 121 -2.89 -2.49 -12.37
C VAL A 121 -4.15 -2.77 -13.19
N ILE A 122 -5.34 -2.66 -12.59
CA ILE A 122 -6.61 -2.85 -13.30
C ILE A 122 -6.73 -1.82 -14.42
N PHE A 123 -6.39 -0.56 -14.14
CA PHE A 123 -6.48 0.52 -15.10
C PHE A 123 -5.53 0.33 -16.29
N ALA A 124 -4.28 -0.06 -16.02
CA ALA A 124 -3.31 -0.40 -17.05
C ALA A 124 -3.81 -1.54 -17.95
N LYS A 125 -4.35 -2.61 -17.37
CA LYS A 125 -4.95 -3.72 -18.12
C LYS A 125 -6.13 -3.25 -19.00
N GLU A 126 -7.03 -2.44 -18.46
CA GLU A 126 -8.21 -1.94 -19.19
C GLU A 126 -7.80 -1.00 -20.35
N ILE A 127 -6.79 -0.14 -20.15
CA ILE A 127 -6.24 0.69 -21.24
C ILE A 127 -5.63 -0.20 -22.32
N ALA A 128 -4.83 -1.20 -21.96
CA ALA A 128 -4.18 -2.11 -22.92
C ALA A 128 -5.19 -2.92 -23.75
N LYS A 129 -6.37 -3.22 -23.20
CA LYS A 129 -7.48 -3.85 -23.96
C LYS A 129 -8.09 -2.91 -25.02
N LYS A 130 -8.13 -1.60 -24.74
CA LYS A 130 -8.87 -0.61 -25.55
C LYS A 130 -7.99 0.15 -26.51
N LEU A 131 -6.74 0.42 -26.17
CA LEU A 131 -5.83 1.26 -26.95
C LEU A 131 -4.68 0.45 -27.53
N LYS A 132 -4.63 0.36 -28.87
CA LYS A 132 -3.52 -0.28 -29.59
C LYS A 132 -2.28 0.62 -29.61
N GLY A 133 -1.10 0.01 -29.68
CA GLY A 133 0.17 0.74 -29.85
C GLY A 133 0.70 1.38 -28.57
N VAL A 134 0.14 1.06 -27.42
CA VAL A 134 0.71 1.44 -26.11
C VAL A 134 1.74 0.40 -25.65
N ASP A 135 2.88 0.84 -25.14
CA ASP A 135 3.86 -0.08 -24.54
C ASP A 135 3.35 -0.59 -23.20
N TYR A 136 3.04 -1.88 -23.13
CA TYR A 136 2.44 -2.50 -21.95
C TYR A 136 3.38 -2.51 -20.74
N ARG A 137 4.69 -2.67 -20.96
CA ARG A 137 5.69 -2.65 -19.88
C ARG A 137 5.75 -1.29 -19.23
N LEU A 138 5.78 -0.22 -20.05
CA LEU A 138 5.76 1.14 -19.53
C LEU A 138 4.41 1.46 -18.87
N LEU A 139 3.30 0.95 -19.40
CA LEU A 139 1.97 1.15 -18.82
C LEU A 139 1.89 0.58 -17.39
N ILE A 140 2.41 -0.63 -17.17
CA ILE A 140 2.48 -1.25 -15.83
C ILE A 140 3.48 -0.51 -14.93
N ALA A 141 4.65 -0.14 -15.46
CA ALA A 141 5.63 0.64 -14.69
C ALA A 141 5.06 2.00 -14.26
N SER A 142 4.31 2.65 -15.14
CA SER A 142 3.63 3.93 -14.87
C SER A 142 2.52 3.80 -13.82
N ALA A 143 1.77 2.70 -13.85
CA ALA A 143 0.80 2.38 -12.81
C ALA A 143 1.48 2.22 -11.45
N TYR A 144 2.61 1.52 -11.40
CA TYR A 144 3.37 1.33 -10.16
C TYR A 144 4.06 2.61 -9.68
N SER A 145 4.51 3.48 -10.59
CA SER A 145 5.21 4.73 -10.23
C SER A 145 4.34 5.69 -9.40
N GLY A 146 3.01 5.59 -9.49
CA GLY A 146 2.08 6.33 -8.64
C GLY A 146 2.26 6.04 -7.14
N PHE A 147 2.88 4.91 -6.80
CA PHE A 147 3.19 4.56 -5.43
C PHE A 147 4.19 5.53 -4.75
N VAL A 148 4.92 6.34 -5.51
CA VAL A 148 5.93 7.28 -4.95
C VAL A 148 5.36 8.28 -3.94
N VAL A 149 4.08 8.63 -4.04
CA VAL A 149 3.42 9.62 -3.15
C VAL A 149 2.75 9.00 -1.92
N TRP A 150 2.81 7.69 -1.70
CA TRP A 150 2.03 7.01 -0.67
C TRP A 150 2.37 7.46 0.76
N HIS A 151 3.65 7.73 1.05
CA HIS A 151 4.09 8.20 2.37
C HIS A 151 3.54 9.59 2.72
N ALA A 152 3.28 10.42 1.71
CA ALA A 152 2.70 11.75 1.86
C ALA A 152 1.16 11.73 1.79
N GLY A 153 0.55 10.53 1.75
CA GLY A 153 -0.88 10.34 1.57
C GLY A 153 -1.64 9.92 2.82
N LEU A 154 -2.96 9.78 2.66
CA LEU A 154 -3.92 9.45 3.72
C LEU A 154 -3.79 8.03 4.28
N SER A 155 -2.94 7.19 3.72
CA SER A 155 -2.57 5.88 4.26
C SER A 155 -1.06 5.74 4.47
N GLY A 156 -0.34 6.84 4.49
CA GLY A 156 1.08 6.87 4.78
C GLY A 156 1.35 6.36 6.20
N SER A 157 2.26 5.38 6.33
CA SER A 157 2.52 4.73 7.62
C SER A 157 3.02 5.71 8.67
N ILE A 158 3.96 6.59 8.31
CA ILE A 158 4.55 7.55 9.25
C ILE A 158 3.52 8.59 9.71
N PRO A 159 2.88 9.39 8.84
CA PRO A 159 1.99 10.46 9.28
C PRO A 159 0.75 9.93 10.01
N LEU A 160 0.21 8.77 9.62
CA LEU A 160 -0.93 8.20 10.33
C LEU A 160 -0.54 7.59 11.69
N THR A 161 0.65 7.01 11.81
CA THR A 161 1.15 6.56 13.12
C THR A 161 1.34 7.74 14.06
N MET A 162 1.87 8.87 13.55
CA MET A 162 2.00 10.10 14.34
C MET A 162 0.63 10.69 14.75
N ALA A 163 -0.43 10.45 13.97
CA ALA A 163 -1.79 10.91 14.25
C ALA A 163 -2.60 9.95 15.13
N THR A 164 -2.08 8.76 15.44
CA THR A 164 -2.79 7.70 16.19
C THR A 164 -2.34 7.71 17.64
N GLU A 165 -3.29 7.85 18.57
CA GLU A 165 -3.02 7.74 20.01
C GLU A 165 -2.69 6.29 20.42
N GLY A 166 -1.89 6.16 21.51
CA GLY A 166 -1.67 4.89 22.20
C GLY A 166 -0.29 4.27 21.97
N SER A 167 -0.18 2.99 22.30
CA SER A 167 1.08 2.23 22.37
C SER A 167 1.89 2.19 21.08
N ASN A 168 1.23 2.29 19.93
CA ASN A 168 1.94 2.33 18.63
C ASN A 168 2.76 3.62 18.47
N LEU A 169 2.23 4.76 18.89
CA LEU A 169 2.95 6.04 18.84
C LEU A 169 4.20 5.97 19.71
N GLU A 170 4.05 5.53 20.96
CA GLU A 170 5.16 5.39 21.89
C GLU A 170 6.19 4.36 21.42
N ALA A 171 5.74 3.20 20.93
CA ALA A 171 6.62 2.14 20.43
C ALA A 171 7.45 2.60 19.23
N VAL A 172 6.85 3.27 18.26
CA VAL A 172 7.53 3.73 17.04
C VAL A 172 8.42 4.93 17.29
N THR A 173 8.01 5.86 18.16
CA THR A 173 8.77 7.08 18.47
C THR A 173 9.73 6.91 19.65
N LYS A 174 9.70 5.74 20.31
CA LYS A 174 10.47 5.48 21.55
C LYS A 174 10.24 6.53 22.64
N GLY A 175 8.97 6.99 22.75
CA GLY A 175 8.59 8.01 23.72
C GLY A 175 8.95 9.45 23.35
N ALA A 176 9.49 9.69 22.15
CA ALA A 176 9.80 11.05 21.69
C ALA A 176 8.55 11.91 21.47
N LEU A 177 7.42 11.30 21.14
CA LEU A 177 6.12 11.96 21.04
C LEU A 177 5.18 11.45 22.12
N THR A 178 4.68 12.37 22.93
CA THR A 178 3.71 12.10 24.00
C THR A 178 2.27 12.37 23.57
N HIS A 179 2.09 13.13 22.49
CA HIS A 179 0.79 13.48 21.93
C HIS A 179 0.77 13.27 20.42
N PRO A 180 -0.39 12.87 19.83
CA PRO A 180 -0.51 12.68 18.40
C PRO A 180 -0.41 14.01 17.65
N ILE A 181 0.20 13.97 16.46
CA ILE A 181 0.28 15.10 15.53
C ILE A 181 -0.89 14.99 14.55
N PRO A 182 -1.84 15.94 14.54
CA PRO A 182 -2.99 15.88 13.63
C PRO A 182 -2.58 15.84 12.16
N ILE A 183 -3.34 15.13 11.33
CA ILE A 183 -3.09 15.06 9.87
C ILE A 183 -3.09 16.41 9.17
N GLY A 184 -3.78 17.41 9.73
CA GLY A 184 -3.74 18.80 9.24
C GLY A 184 -2.35 19.43 9.27
N GLN A 185 -1.48 18.95 10.17
CA GLN A 185 -0.09 19.42 10.29
C GLN A 185 0.89 18.55 9.50
N THR A 186 0.44 17.43 8.94
CA THR A 186 1.27 16.48 8.18
C THR A 186 0.73 16.27 6.78
N VAL A 187 -0.20 15.32 6.57
CA VAL A 187 -0.71 14.93 5.25
C VAL A 187 -1.44 16.08 4.55
N LEU A 188 -2.28 16.82 5.27
CA LEU A 188 -3.07 17.92 4.73
C LEU A 188 -2.39 19.30 4.87
N ALA A 189 -1.17 19.34 5.37
CA ALA A 189 -0.41 20.58 5.43
C ALA A 189 -0.16 21.15 4.01
N PRO A 190 -0.31 22.46 3.79
CA PRO A 190 -0.19 23.07 2.46
C PRO A 190 1.11 22.72 1.74
N GLN A 191 2.25 22.73 2.45
CA GLN A 191 3.55 22.34 1.89
C GLN A 191 3.59 20.90 1.41
N ASN A 192 2.95 19.96 2.12
CA ASN A 192 2.88 18.57 1.70
C ASN A 192 2.00 18.41 0.46
N LEU A 193 0.84 19.07 0.42
CA LEU A 193 -0.06 19.04 -0.74
C LEU A 193 0.61 19.60 -2.00
N ILE A 194 1.34 20.72 -1.87
CA ILE A 194 2.11 21.30 -2.98
C ILE A 194 3.18 20.33 -3.44
N MET A 195 3.96 19.75 -2.51
CA MET A 195 4.98 18.76 -2.84
C MET A 195 4.38 17.57 -3.59
N VAL A 196 3.29 16.99 -3.09
CA VAL A 196 2.59 15.87 -3.73
C VAL A 196 2.13 16.25 -5.14
N ALA A 197 1.52 17.43 -5.32
CA ALA A 197 1.09 17.91 -6.63
C ALA A 197 2.26 18.03 -7.61
N VAL A 198 3.37 18.64 -7.17
CA VAL A 198 4.59 18.77 -8.00
C VAL A 198 5.14 17.40 -8.37
N VAL A 199 5.23 16.46 -7.42
CA VAL A 199 5.73 15.11 -7.70
C VAL A 199 4.80 14.38 -8.68
N ILE A 200 3.48 14.44 -8.51
CA ILE A 200 2.52 13.81 -9.45
C ILE A 200 2.70 14.39 -10.85
N VAL A 201 2.75 15.71 -11.00
CA VAL A 201 2.95 16.35 -12.31
C VAL A 201 4.27 15.92 -12.93
N ALA A 202 5.34 15.89 -12.15
CA ALA A 202 6.66 15.50 -12.64
C ALA A 202 6.68 14.05 -13.15
N ILE A 203 6.14 13.08 -12.37
CA ILE A 203 6.13 11.68 -12.80
C ILE A 203 5.19 11.44 -13.99
N VAL A 204 4.07 12.16 -14.08
CA VAL A 204 3.16 12.09 -15.23
C VAL A 204 3.88 12.55 -16.51
N ILE A 205 4.58 13.68 -16.45
CA ILE A 205 5.34 14.21 -17.60
C ILE A 205 6.46 13.24 -17.99
N VAL A 206 7.28 12.82 -17.01
CA VAL A 206 8.41 11.93 -17.27
C VAL A 206 7.94 10.61 -17.89
N ASN A 207 6.93 9.96 -17.30
CA ASN A 207 6.43 8.69 -17.82
C ASN A 207 5.83 8.84 -19.22
N ALA A 208 5.07 9.90 -19.50
CA ALA A 208 4.50 10.15 -20.82
C ALA A 208 5.60 10.34 -21.87
N LEU A 209 6.69 11.04 -21.53
CA LEU A 209 7.85 11.25 -22.41
C LEU A 209 8.69 9.99 -22.62
N MET A 210 8.59 9.00 -21.72
CA MET A 210 9.31 7.72 -21.84
C MET A 210 8.71 6.76 -22.87
N HIS A 211 7.52 7.03 -23.41
CA HIS A 211 6.87 6.10 -24.36
C HIS A 211 7.78 5.85 -25.57
N PRO A 212 8.12 4.58 -25.85
CA PRO A 212 8.97 4.24 -27.00
C PRO A 212 8.25 4.48 -28.32
N LYS A 213 9.02 4.64 -29.40
CA LYS A 213 8.50 4.90 -30.75
C LYS A 213 8.76 3.71 -31.67
N GLY A 214 7.86 3.52 -32.64
CA GLY A 214 8.03 2.53 -33.70
C GLY A 214 8.18 1.09 -33.19
N ASN A 215 9.13 0.33 -33.70
CA ASN A 215 9.34 -1.09 -33.41
C ASN A 215 9.82 -1.41 -32.00
N GLN A 216 10.04 -0.40 -31.14
CA GLN A 216 10.44 -0.60 -29.75
C GLN A 216 9.23 -0.78 -28.81
N VAL A 217 8.03 -0.51 -29.29
CA VAL A 217 6.78 -0.70 -28.53
C VAL A 217 6.49 -2.19 -28.37
N VAL A 218 6.32 -2.62 -27.12
CA VAL A 218 5.89 -3.98 -26.80
C VAL A 218 4.45 -3.93 -26.34
N SER A 219 3.54 -4.23 -27.25
CA SER A 219 2.11 -4.38 -26.96
C SER A 219 1.82 -5.79 -26.46
N ILE A 220 0.79 -5.93 -25.64
CA ILE A 220 0.24 -7.22 -25.24
C ILE A 220 -0.99 -7.54 -26.09
N GLU A 221 -1.21 -8.80 -26.38
CA GLU A 221 -2.43 -9.23 -27.01
C GLU A 221 -3.62 -9.13 -26.06
N PRO A 222 -4.69 -8.40 -26.41
CA PRO A 222 -5.83 -8.18 -25.53
C PRO A 222 -6.47 -9.47 -25.00
N SER A 223 -6.46 -10.55 -25.79
CA SER A 223 -6.99 -11.87 -25.39
C SER A 223 -6.35 -12.41 -24.10
N LEU A 224 -5.06 -12.12 -23.85
CA LEU A 224 -4.34 -12.56 -22.66
C LEU A 224 -4.74 -11.76 -21.39
N LEU A 225 -5.46 -10.66 -21.56
CA LEU A 225 -5.88 -9.79 -20.43
C LEU A 225 -7.32 -10.03 -19.98
N TYR A 226 -8.08 -10.84 -20.70
CA TYR A 226 -9.43 -11.20 -20.29
C TYR A 226 -9.36 -12.27 -19.22
N GLU A 227 -9.89 -11.94 -18.04
CA GLU A 227 -10.14 -12.93 -16.98
C GLU A 227 -11.43 -13.68 -17.35
N GLU A 228 -11.47 -14.99 -17.13
CA GLU A 228 -12.73 -15.76 -17.27
C GLU A 228 -13.81 -15.11 -16.42
N ALA A 229 -14.96 -14.87 -17.05
CA ALA A 229 -16.09 -14.33 -16.32
C ALA A 229 -16.44 -15.30 -15.17
N PRO A 230 -16.58 -14.81 -13.95
CA PRO A 230 -16.98 -15.69 -12.86
C PRO A 230 -18.30 -16.38 -13.23
N ALA A 231 -18.33 -17.69 -13.04
CA ALA A 231 -19.56 -18.46 -13.26
C ALA A 231 -20.73 -17.82 -12.48
N PRO A 232 -21.94 -17.77 -13.07
CA PRO A 232 -23.10 -17.23 -12.39
C PRO A 232 -23.25 -17.93 -11.02
N ALA A 233 -23.41 -17.13 -9.97
CA ALA A 233 -23.61 -17.67 -8.65
C ALA A 233 -24.86 -18.55 -8.65
N PRO A 234 -24.79 -19.80 -8.16
CA PRO A 234 -25.97 -20.65 -8.04
C PRO A 234 -27.05 -19.94 -7.21
N LYS A 235 -28.31 -20.17 -7.53
CA LYS A 235 -29.43 -19.63 -6.73
C LYS A 235 -29.31 -20.13 -5.31
N ALA A 236 -29.37 -19.23 -4.35
CA ALA A 236 -29.33 -19.57 -2.93
C ALA A 236 -30.45 -20.55 -2.57
N SER A 237 -30.08 -21.76 -2.20
CA SER A 237 -31.01 -22.88 -1.92
C SER A 237 -31.26 -23.07 -0.41
N SER A 238 -30.25 -22.78 0.40
CA SER A 238 -30.29 -22.93 1.87
C SER A 238 -30.50 -21.59 2.60
N PRO A 239 -31.01 -21.63 3.85
CA PRO A 239 -31.08 -20.42 4.69
C PRO A 239 -29.72 -19.73 4.88
N ALA A 240 -28.65 -20.51 5.03
CA ALA A 240 -27.28 -19.97 5.15
C ALA A 240 -26.86 -19.17 3.89
N GLU A 241 -27.07 -19.76 2.71
CA GLU A 241 -26.77 -19.09 1.43
C GLU A 241 -27.58 -17.79 1.23
N LYS A 242 -28.83 -17.76 1.72
CA LYS A 242 -29.66 -16.54 1.70
C LYS A 242 -29.05 -15.43 2.57
N LEU A 243 -28.54 -15.77 3.76
CA LEU A 243 -27.85 -14.81 4.63
C LEU A 243 -26.52 -14.33 4.01
N GLU A 244 -25.72 -15.24 3.48
CA GLU A 244 -24.43 -14.92 2.81
C GLU A 244 -24.61 -14.00 1.59
N ASN A 245 -25.74 -14.09 0.90
CA ASN A 245 -26.08 -13.27 -0.25
C ASN A 245 -26.99 -12.07 0.11
N SER A 246 -27.23 -11.80 1.40
CA SER A 246 -28.09 -10.71 1.85
C SER A 246 -27.43 -9.35 1.72
N ARG A 247 -27.90 -8.52 0.80
CA ARG A 247 -27.48 -7.13 0.70
C ARG A 247 -27.84 -6.32 1.95
N LEU A 248 -28.93 -6.65 2.61
CA LEU A 248 -29.40 -5.96 3.81
C LEU A 248 -28.37 -6.08 4.94
N LEU A 249 -27.79 -7.26 5.15
CA LEU A 249 -26.76 -7.47 6.17
C LEU A 249 -25.49 -6.64 5.86
N SER A 250 -25.08 -6.58 4.59
CA SER A 250 -23.96 -5.72 4.18
C SER A 250 -24.23 -4.23 4.47
N TRP A 251 -25.43 -3.75 4.18
CA TRP A 251 -25.80 -2.37 4.46
C TRP A 251 -25.87 -2.07 5.95
N ILE A 252 -26.47 -2.93 6.76
CA ILE A 252 -26.60 -2.75 8.21
C ILE A 252 -25.20 -2.60 8.84
N ILE A 253 -24.30 -3.56 8.61
CA ILE A 253 -22.98 -3.53 9.24
C ILE A 253 -22.12 -2.38 8.73
N ALA A 254 -22.22 -2.07 7.44
CA ALA A 254 -21.45 -0.97 6.87
C ALA A 254 -21.95 0.40 7.34
N LEU A 255 -23.27 0.63 7.42
CA LEU A 255 -23.82 1.85 7.97
C LEU A 255 -23.45 2.02 9.44
N LEU A 256 -23.46 0.96 10.23
CA LEU A 256 -23.03 1.01 11.63
C LEU A 256 -21.56 1.47 11.74
N GLY A 257 -20.67 0.89 10.95
CA GLY A 257 -19.25 1.27 10.96
C GLY A 257 -19.00 2.69 10.42
N LEU A 258 -19.68 3.08 9.33
CA LEU A 258 -19.56 4.45 8.79
C LEU A 258 -20.17 5.48 9.72
N SER A 259 -21.30 5.17 10.39
CA SER A 259 -21.88 6.06 11.41
C SER A 259 -20.91 6.29 12.58
N TYR A 260 -20.21 5.25 13.03
CA TYR A 260 -19.18 5.41 14.04
C TYR A 260 -18.08 6.38 13.59
N LEU A 261 -17.62 6.27 12.32
CA LEU A 261 -16.61 7.20 11.78
C LEU A 261 -17.13 8.63 11.73
N VAL A 262 -18.37 8.84 11.32
CA VAL A 262 -19.00 10.17 11.33
C VAL A 262 -19.05 10.74 12.75
N ILE A 263 -19.49 9.93 13.72
CA ILE A 263 -19.53 10.34 15.14
C ILE A 263 -18.11 10.68 15.63
N LYS A 264 -17.13 9.83 15.37
CA LYS A 264 -15.73 10.04 15.79
C LYS A 264 -15.17 11.35 15.23
N LEU A 265 -15.32 11.56 13.90
CA LEU A 265 -14.67 12.68 13.21
C LEU A 265 -15.36 14.02 13.39
N PHE A 266 -16.71 14.04 13.36
CA PHE A 266 -17.47 15.30 13.34
C PHE A 266 -18.10 15.67 14.66
N PHE A 267 -18.46 14.69 15.52
CA PHE A 267 -19.13 14.98 16.79
C PHE A 267 -18.21 14.88 18.00
N LYS A 268 -17.18 14.02 17.94
CA LYS A 268 -16.23 13.85 19.05
C LYS A 268 -14.90 14.57 18.82
N GLY A 269 -14.73 15.28 17.69
CA GLY A 269 -13.49 16.01 17.39
C GLY A 269 -12.27 15.10 17.22
N GLY A 270 -12.48 13.81 16.94
CA GLY A 270 -11.40 12.86 16.70
C GLY A 270 -10.68 13.14 15.38
N SER A 271 -9.40 12.75 15.29
CA SER A 271 -8.64 12.86 14.07
C SER A 271 -8.85 11.65 13.15
N LEU A 272 -8.57 11.84 11.85
CA LEU A 272 -8.44 10.75 10.90
C LEU A 272 -7.11 10.03 11.18
N ASP A 273 -7.17 8.98 11.97
CA ASP A 273 -6.05 8.11 12.30
C ASP A 273 -6.02 6.86 11.41
N LEU A 274 -5.01 6.02 11.63
CA LEU A 274 -4.81 4.78 10.87
C LEU A 274 -6.02 3.83 10.98
N GLY A 275 -6.62 3.70 12.17
CA GLY A 275 -7.80 2.87 12.40
C GLY A 275 -9.02 3.39 11.63
N ALA A 276 -9.23 4.71 11.61
CA ALA A 276 -10.32 5.34 10.86
C ALA A 276 -10.19 5.12 9.35
N VAL A 277 -8.99 5.21 8.79
CA VAL A 277 -8.75 4.92 7.37
C VAL A 277 -9.04 3.46 7.05
N ILE A 278 -8.56 2.52 7.86
CA ILE A 278 -8.83 1.08 7.67
C ILE A 278 -10.34 0.81 7.71
N MET A 279 -11.05 1.36 8.70
CA MET A 279 -12.50 1.21 8.83
C MET A 279 -13.25 1.79 7.63
N LEU A 280 -12.86 2.98 7.15
CA LEU A 280 -13.46 3.60 5.98
C LEU A 280 -13.39 2.68 4.76
N PHE A 281 -12.19 2.18 4.43
CA PHE A 281 -11.99 1.30 3.29
C PHE A 281 -12.68 -0.06 3.47
N LEU A 282 -12.70 -0.60 4.69
CA LEU A 282 -13.39 -1.84 5.02
C LEU A 282 -14.90 -1.74 4.74
N PHE A 283 -15.56 -0.75 5.33
CA PHE A 283 -17.02 -0.64 5.24
C PHE A 283 -17.50 -0.14 3.86
N LEU A 284 -16.74 0.71 3.20
CA LEU A 284 -16.98 1.02 1.78
C LEU A 284 -16.82 -0.24 0.91
N GLY A 285 -15.82 -1.07 1.21
CA GLY A 285 -15.62 -2.35 0.53
C GLY A 285 -16.85 -3.26 0.69
N VAL A 286 -17.38 -3.40 1.90
CA VAL A 286 -18.58 -4.20 2.18
C VAL A 286 -19.77 -3.72 1.35
N ILE A 287 -20.06 -2.42 1.32
CA ILE A 287 -21.18 -1.85 0.54
C ILE A 287 -20.98 -2.08 -0.96
N LEU A 288 -19.80 -1.78 -1.48
CA LEU A 288 -19.56 -1.77 -2.92
C LEU A 288 -19.46 -3.19 -3.53
N HIS A 289 -19.22 -4.21 -2.71
CA HIS A 289 -19.37 -5.62 -3.12
C HIS A 289 -20.81 -6.10 -3.09
N GLY A 290 -21.66 -5.44 -2.33
CA GLY A 290 -23.11 -5.68 -2.26
C GLY A 290 -23.53 -6.85 -1.36
N THR A 291 -22.79 -7.95 -1.29
CA THR A 291 -23.13 -9.11 -0.45
C THR A 291 -21.96 -9.56 0.41
N PRO A 292 -22.20 -10.14 1.62
CA PRO A 292 -21.15 -10.63 2.49
C PRO A 292 -20.22 -11.62 1.79
N VAL A 293 -20.75 -12.60 1.07
CA VAL A 293 -19.95 -13.62 0.39
C VAL A 293 -19.05 -13.03 -0.71
N ALA A 294 -19.52 -12.02 -1.45
CA ALA A 294 -18.71 -11.36 -2.47
C ALA A 294 -17.55 -10.59 -1.84
N PHE A 295 -17.81 -9.88 -0.73
CA PHE A 295 -16.78 -9.18 0.01
C PHE A 295 -15.74 -10.15 0.62
N VAL A 296 -16.18 -11.22 1.28
CA VAL A 296 -15.28 -12.23 1.88
C VAL A 296 -14.38 -12.85 0.83
N LYS A 297 -14.89 -13.19 -0.36
CA LYS A 297 -14.08 -13.70 -1.48
C LYS A 297 -13.03 -12.68 -1.95
N ALA A 298 -13.41 -11.42 -2.09
CA ALA A 298 -12.48 -10.36 -2.49
C ALA A 298 -11.43 -10.10 -1.42
N PHE A 299 -11.84 -10.04 -0.15
CA PHE A 299 -10.95 -9.86 1.00
C PHE A 299 -9.94 -11.02 1.10
N GLY A 300 -10.40 -12.27 1.00
CA GLY A 300 -9.53 -13.45 1.02
C GLY A 300 -8.47 -13.45 -0.09
N LYS A 301 -8.83 -13.03 -1.32
CA LYS A 301 -7.84 -12.84 -2.39
C LYS A 301 -6.83 -11.73 -2.06
N SER A 302 -7.28 -10.67 -1.42
CA SER A 302 -6.43 -9.52 -1.06
C SER A 302 -5.43 -9.84 0.05
N VAL A 303 -5.73 -10.78 0.94
CA VAL A 303 -4.84 -11.24 2.03
C VAL A 303 -3.51 -11.75 1.51
N ASN A 304 -3.49 -12.40 0.35
CA ASN A 304 -2.25 -12.89 -0.27
C ASN A 304 -1.23 -11.76 -0.51
N GLY A 305 -1.70 -10.52 -0.77
CA GLY A 305 -0.83 -9.37 -0.91
C GLY A 305 -0.13 -8.93 0.39
N ALA A 306 -0.68 -9.30 1.54
CA ALA A 306 -0.13 -8.94 2.84
C ALA A 306 0.94 -9.93 3.36
N ALA A 307 1.17 -11.05 2.67
CA ALA A 307 2.12 -12.09 3.10
C ALA A 307 3.52 -11.52 3.34
N GLY A 308 4.00 -10.65 2.44
CA GLY A 308 5.30 -9.99 2.59
C GLY A 308 5.38 -9.11 3.84
N ILE A 309 4.33 -8.37 4.17
CA ILE A 309 4.25 -7.53 5.39
C ILE A 309 4.35 -8.42 6.62
N LEU A 310 3.50 -9.44 6.70
CA LEU A 310 3.44 -10.34 7.86
C LEU A 310 4.76 -11.09 8.08
N LEU A 311 5.47 -11.47 7.01
CA LEU A 311 6.74 -12.16 7.11
C LEU A 311 7.90 -11.23 7.46
N GLN A 312 7.97 -10.04 6.87
CA GLN A 312 9.16 -9.18 6.93
C GLN A 312 9.18 -8.27 8.17
N PHE A 313 8.02 -7.82 8.63
CA PHE A 313 7.95 -6.88 9.76
C PHE A 313 8.56 -7.40 11.06
N PRO A 314 8.41 -8.68 11.44
CA PRO A 314 9.13 -9.22 12.60
C PRO A 314 10.65 -9.09 12.48
N PHE A 315 11.23 -9.28 11.28
CA PHE A 315 12.67 -9.10 11.06
C PHE A 315 13.08 -7.63 11.16
N TYR A 316 12.31 -6.71 10.58
CA TYR A 316 12.57 -5.28 10.72
C TYR A 316 12.45 -4.82 12.18
N ALA A 317 11.49 -5.35 12.91
CA ALA A 317 11.33 -5.10 14.34
C ALA A 317 12.50 -5.67 15.15
N GLY A 318 13.01 -6.84 14.80
CA GLY A 318 14.21 -7.43 15.38
C GLY A 318 15.46 -6.56 15.15
N ILE A 319 15.66 -6.08 13.89
CA ILE A 319 16.75 -5.13 13.57
C ILE A 319 16.62 -3.86 14.42
N MET A 320 15.40 -3.32 14.53
CA MET A 320 15.14 -2.16 15.40
C MET A 320 15.47 -2.46 16.86
N GLY A 321 15.17 -3.69 17.34
CA GLY A 321 15.54 -4.17 18.67
C GLY A 321 17.05 -4.12 18.89
N ILE A 322 17.87 -4.61 17.94
CA ILE A 322 19.33 -4.49 18.00
C ILE A 322 19.74 -3.02 18.12
N ILE A 323 19.30 -2.18 17.18
CA ILE A 323 19.70 -0.76 17.11
C ILE A 323 19.34 -0.03 18.41
N THR A 324 18.12 -0.21 18.93
CA THR A 324 17.68 0.49 20.14
C THR A 324 18.30 -0.04 21.41
N GLY A 325 18.52 -1.36 21.52
CA GLY A 325 19.22 -1.97 22.64
C GLY A 325 20.65 -1.47 22.78
N VAL A 326 21.31 -1.30 21.63
CA VAL A 326 22.68 -0.74 21.56
C VAL A 326 22.72 0.75 21.92
N VAL A 327 21.82 1.56 21.34
CA VAL A 327 21.78 3.03 21.58
C VAL A 327 21.49 3.33 23.06
N LEU A 328 20.60 2.59 23.69
CA LEU A 328 20.30 2.77 25.12
C LEU A 328 21.52 2.51 26.01
N ARG A 329 22.36 1.53 25.65
CA ARG A 329 23.60 1.25 26.38
C ARG A 329 24.66 2.34 26.18
N VAL A 330 24.88 2.75 24.93
CA VAL A 330 25.84 3.83 24.62
C VAL A 330 25.45 5.13 25.32
N SER A 331 24.18 5.50 25.33
CA SER A 331 23.69 6.69 26.04
C SER A 331 23.83 6.57 27.57
N ALA A 332 23.78 5.37 28.13
CA ALA A 332 24.06 5.13 29.54
C ALA A 332 25.55 5.33 29.86
N TRP A 333 26.47 4.97 28.95
CA TRP A 333 27.92 5.18 29.14
C TRP A 333 28.35 6.64 28.99
N VAL A 334 27.67 7.43 28.17
CA VAL A 334 27.99 8.86 27.95
C VAL A 334 27.50 9.76 29.10
N ARG A 335 26.69 9.22 30.01
CA ARG A 335 26.18 9.96 31.18
C ARG A 335 27.06 9.81 32.43
N TRP A 336 28.20 9.14 32.34
CA TRP A 336 29.27 9.08 33.33
C TRP A 336 30.50 9.83 32.84
#